data_b702df80903bb9192197939971b1d5c9
#
_entry.id   b702df80903bb9192197939971b1d5c9
#
_cell.length_a   1.000
_cell.length_b   1.000
_cell.length_c   1.000
_cell.angle_alpha   90.00
_cell.angle_beta   90.00
_cell.angle_gamma   90.00
#
_symmetry.space_group_name_H-M   'P 1'
#
loop_
_entity.id
_entity.type
_entity.pdbx_description
1 polymer ?
#
loop_
_entity_poly.entity_id
_entity_poly.type
_entity_poly.pdbx_seq_one_letter_code
_entity_poly.pdbx_strand_id
1 'polypeptide(L)'
;MRYDIPLLGDITGLEVVHLQCHIGTDTLSLARRGAKSVMGLDLSPGSLELARQLADSAAGGEKVEFVERDVYAAPQLLGCGKFDLVFTGIGALCWLPDIKRWAETVAALLKPGGQLFIREGHPLLWALDDKVRDKLVIDYPYFETKEPLVFQYDNAYVELAPGTERKATATKTVEWNHGLGEIVGAVLGAGMRLTGLVEHRSIPWQALRGQMVHLGEGEWAGAFVVRTLMC
;
A
#
# COMPACT_ATOMS: atom_id res chain seq x y z
N MET A 1 2.33 -5.09 9.45
CA MET A 1 2.13 -4.03 10.50
C MET A 1 3.26 -3.87 11.54
N ARG A 2 4.34 -4.64 11.54
CA ARG A 2 5.43 -4.51 12.54
C ARG A 2 6.02 -3.08 12.58
N TYR A 3 6.28 -2.49 11.41
CA TYR A 3 6.81 -1.12 11.29
C TYR A 3 5.75 -0.04 11.53
N ASP A 4 4.48 -0.37 11.30
CA ASP A 4 3.38 0.59 11.34
C ASP A 4 2.94 0.88 12.78
N ILE A 5 2.92 -0.17 13.62
CA ILE A 5 2.40 -0.10 14.98
C ILE A 5 2.98 1.06 15.81
N PRO A 6 4.30 1.26 15.86
CA PRO A 6 4.88 2.35 16.64
C PRO A 6 4.55 3.75 16.12
N LEU A 7 4.27 3.87 14.82
CA LEU A 7 4.05 5.15 14.15
C LEU A 7 2.56 5.48 13.97
N LEU A 8 1.71 4.45 13.85
CA LEU A 8 0.28 4.59 13.66
C LEU A 8 -0.44 5.14 14.91
N GLY A 9 0.11 4.86 16.09
CA GLY A 9 -0.48 5.28 17.36
C GLY A 9 -1.73 4.51 17.75
N ASP A 10 -2.54 5.10 18.63
CA ASP A 10 -3.81 4.54 19.06
C ASP A 10 -4.92 4.86 18.05
N ILE A 11 -5.52 3.83 17.51
CA ILE A 11 -6.64 3.91 16.56
C ILE A 11 -7.97 3.44 17.15
N THR A 12 -8.01 3.27 18.47
CA THR A 12 -9.22 2.80 19.17
C THR A 12 -10.39 3.76 18.93
N GLY A 13 -11.51 3.20 18.48
CA GLY A 13 -12.74 3.95 18.24
C GLY A 13 -12.77 4.74 16.92
N LEU A 14 -11.70 4.74 16.13
CA LEU A 14 -11.65 5.47 14.85
C LEU A 14 -12.44 4.76 13.75
N GLU A 15 -13.06 5.54 12.86
CA GLU A 15 -13.61 5.11 11.57
C GLU A 15 -12.48 5.15 10.53
N VAL A 16 -12.11 3.98 10.01
CA VAL A 16 -10.93 3.81 9.16
C VAL A 16 -11.33 3.39 7.75
N VAL A 17 -10.65 3.93 6.74
CA VAL A 17 -10.66 3.35 5.39
C VAL A 17 -9.26 2.88 5.01
N HIS A 18 -9.17 1.65 4.53
CA HIS A 18 -7.95 1.07 3.95
C HIS A 18 -8.09 1.06 2.43
N LEU A 19 -7.40 1.98 1.77
CA LEU A 19 -7.39 2.07 0.30
C LEU A 19 -6.44 1.04 -0.29
N GLN A 20 -6.89 0.39 -1.39
CA GLN A 20 -6.14 -0.65 -2.09
C GLN A 20 -5.77 -1.80 -1.15
N CYS A 21 -6.80 -2.34 -0.48
CA CYS A 21 -6.65 -3.24 0.67
C CYS A 21 -6.25 -4.67 0.30
N HIS A 22 -6.19 -5.02 -0.99
CA HIS A 22 -5.85 -6.35 -1.51
C HIS A 22 -6.69 -7.44 -0.81
N ILE A 23 -6.04 -8.48 -0.24
CA ILE A 23 -6.72 -9.58 0.48
C ILE A 23 -7.11 -9.25 1.93
N GLY A 24 -7.05 -7.99 2.34
CA GLY A 24 -7.60 -7.50 3.60
C GLY A 24 -6.85 -7.86 4.88
N THR A 25 -5.63 -8.37 4.82
CA THR A 25 -4.86 -8.76 6.03
C THR A 25 -4.59 -7.58 6.96
N ASP A 26 -4.19 -6.44 6.40
CA ASP A 26 -3.97 -5.22 7.18
C ASP A 26 -5.31 -4.57 7.59
N THR A 27 -6.35 -4.68 6.76
CA THR A 27 -7.72 -4.24 7.11
C THR A 27 -8.21 -4.93 8.39
N LEU A 28 -8.08 -6.25 8.45
CA LEU A 28 -8.43 -7.02 9.63
C LEU A 28 -7.53 -6.69 10.83
N SER A 29 -6.24 -6.43 10.59
CA SER A 29 -5.30 -6.02 11.62
C SER A 29 -5.69 -4.68 12.25
N LEU A 30 -6.15 -3.70 11.47
CA LEU A 30 -6.68 -2.42 11.95
C LEU A 30 -7.92 -2.61 12.84
N ALA A 31 -8.86 -3.48 12.42
CA ALA A 31 -10.04 -3.81 13.22
C ALA A 31 -9.67 -4.43 14.58
N ARG A 32 -8.72 -5.36 14.60
CA ARG A 32 -8.19 -6.00 15.81
C ARG A 32 -7.45 -5.05 16.74
N ARG A 33 -6.94 -3.94 16.21
CA ARG A 33 -6.29 -2.88 16.98
C ARG A 33 -7.25 -1.87 17.58
N GLY A 34 -8.54 -2.13 17.54
CA GLY A 34 -9.54 -1.34 18.22
C GLY A 34 -10.27 -0.32 17.37
N ALA A 35 -10.03 -0.24 16.07
CA ALA A 35 -10.85 0.59 15.19
C ALA A 35 -12.35 0.29 15.42
N LYS A 36 -13.18 1.32 15.37
CA LYS A 36 -14.64 1.21 15.47
C LYS A 36 -15.20 0.44 14.28
N SER A 37 -14.75 0.81 13.08
CA SER A 37 -15.07 0.18 11.81
C SER A 37 -13.93 0.36 10.84
N VAL A 38 -13.74 -0.59 9.93
CA VAL A 38 -12.72 -0.51 8.87
C VAL A 38 -13.38 -0.82 7.54
N MET A 39 -13.33 0.12 6.61
CA MET A 39 -13.74 -0.06 5.23
C MET A 39 -12.52 -0.42 4.38
N GLY A 40 -12.49 -1.61 3.80
CA GLY A 40 -11.49 -2.00 2.80
C GLY A 40 -11.99 -1.70 1.40
N LEU A 41 -11.21 -0.99 0.60
CA LEU A 41 -11.53 -0.70 -0.79
C LEU A 41 -10.43 -1.26 -1.71
N ASP A 42 -10.82 -2.00 -2.73
CA ASP A 42 -9.92 -2.51 -3.77
C ASP A 42 -10.65 -2.61 -5.11
N LEU A 43 -9.90 -2.63 -6.19
CA LEU A 43 -10.43 -2.81 -7.55
C LEU A 43 -10.58 -4.29 -7.93
N SER A 44 -9.87 -5.19 -7.25
CA SER A 44 -9.81 -6.62 -7.57
C SER A 44 -10.93 -7.42 -6.89
N PRO A 45 -11.94 -7.90 -7.63
CA PRO A 45 -13.01 -8.73 -7.05
C PRO A 45 -12.46 -10.02 -6.43
N GLY A 46 -11.43 -10.63 -7.06
CA GLY A 46 -10.82 -11.86 -6.55
C GLY A 46 -10.07 -11.65 -5.23
N SER A 47 -9.39 -10.51 -5.08
CA SER A 47 -8.74 -10.16 -3.81
C SER A 47 -9.79 -9.91 -2.72
N LEU A 48 -10.87 -9.22 -3.04
CA LEU A 48 -11.94 -8.93 -2.09
C LEU A 48 -12.75 -10.16 -1.69
N GLU A 49 -12.88 -11.15 -2.56
CA GLU A 49 -13.48 -12.44 -2.17
C GLU A 49 -12.64 -13.12 -1.07
N LEU A 50 -11.31 -13.18 -1.24
CA LEU A 50 -10.41 -13.71 -0.22
C LEU A 50 -10.43 -12.87 1.06
N ALA A 51 -10.51 -11.54 0.92
CA ALA A 51 -10.60 -10.63 2.06
C ALA A 51 -11.86 -10.87 2.91
N ARG A 52 -13.01 -11.09 2.26
CA ARG A 52 -14.27 -11.44 2.95
C ARG A 52 -14.17 -12.78 3.66
N GLN A 53 -13.66 -13.82 2.98
CA GLN A 53 -13.43 -15.14 3.59
C GLN A 53 -12.51 -15.05 4.81
N LEU A 54 -11.46 -14.24 4.75
CA LEU A 54 -10.55 -14.00 5.86
C LEU A 54 -11.29 -13.32 7.03
N ALA A 55 -12.08 -12.28 6.76
CA ALA A 55 -12.84 -11.56 7.78
C ALA A 55 -13.88 -12.46 8.43
N ASP A 56 -14.64 -13.23 7.66
CA ASP A 56 -15.69 -14.14 8.15
C ASP A 56 -15.12 -15.23 9.06
N SER A 57 -13.87 -15.65 8.84
CA SER A 57 -13.21 -16.71 9.61
C SER A 57 -12.43 -16.21 10.84
N ALA A 58 -12.37 -14.91 11.09
CA ALA A 58 -11.43 -14.33 12.03
C ALA A 58 -12.06 -13.31 12.98
N ALA A 59 -11.65 -13.31 14.24
CA ALA A 59 -12.07 -12.29 15.22
C ALA A 59 -11.71 -10.88 14.75
N GLY A 60 -12.64 -9.94 14.87
CA GLY A 60 -12.55 -8.56 14.38
C GLY A 60 -13.14 -8.37 12.98
N GLY A 61 -13.49 -9.45 12.29
CA GLY A 61 -14.11 -9.38 10.98
C GLY A 61 -15.49 -8.73 10.97
N GLU A 62 -16.20 -8.80 12.07
CA GLU A 62 -17.50 -8.13 12.29
C GLU A 62 -17.44 -6.59 12.19
N LYS A 63 -16.24 -6.03 12.24
CA LYS A 63 -15.98 -4.59 12.11
C LYS A 63 -15.51 -4.17 10.72
N VAL A 64 -15.39 -5.12 9.81
CA VAL A 64 -14.79 -4.90 8.48
C VAL A 64 -15.83 -5.03 7.41
N GLU A 65 -15.83 -4.07 6.48
CA GLU A 65 -16.61 -4.13 5.24
C GLU A 65 -15.67 -3.97 4.04
N PHE A 66 -16.01 -4.61 2.91
CA PHE A 66 -15.21 -4.52 1.68
C PHE A 66 -16.03 -4.03 0.51
N VAL A 67 -15.45 -3.08 -0.23
CA VAL A 67 -16.07 -2.45 -1.40
C VAL A 67 -15.15 -2.58 -2.62
N GLU A 68 -15.72 -3.06 -3.72
CA GLU A 68 -15.06 -3.10 -5.02
C GLU A 68 -15.25 -1.77 -5.74
N ARG A 69 -14.17 -1.00 -5.86
CA ARG A 69 -14.19 0.28 -6.59
C ARG A 69 -12.77 0.76 -6.91
N ASP A 70 -12.68 1.54 -8.00
CA ASP A 70 -11.52 2.38 -8.28
C ASP A 70 -11.32 3.38 -7.13
N VAL A 71 -10.08 3.50 -6.67
CA VAL A 71 -9.70 4.37 -5.55
C VAL A 71 -10.09 5.84 -5.79
N TYR A 72 -9.97 6.32 -7.03
CA TYR A 72 -10.34 7.68 -7.40
C TYR A 72 -11.85 7.97 -7.31
N ALA A 73 -12.68 6.95 -7.29
CA ALA A 73 -14.13 7.06 -7.11
C ALA A 73 -14.58 6.87 -5.64
N ALA A 74 -13.63 6.68 -4.71
CA ALA A 74 -13.94 6.44 -3.31
C ALA A 74 -14.77 7.56 -2.66
N PRO A 75 -14.47 8.87 -2.83
CA PRO A 75 -15.26 9.93 -2.19
C PRO A 75 -16.73 9.95 -2.63
N GLN A 76 -17.01 9.67 -3.90
CA GLN A 76 -18.39 9.63 -4.42
C GLN A 76 -19.18 8.47 -3.84
N LEU A 77 -18.53 7.34 -3.57
CA LEU A 77 -19.18 6.15 -3.05
C LEU A 77 -19.30 6.14 -1.54
N LEU A 78 -18.19 6.44 -0.86
CA LEU A 78 -18.07 6.32 0.60
C LEU A 78 -18.52 7.59 1.33
N GLY A 79 -18.51 8.74 0.65
CA GLY A 79 -18.78 10.05 1.20
C GLY A 79 -17.50 10.79 1.59
N CYS A 80 -17.56 12.12 1.47
CA CYS A 80 -16.49 13.02 1.90
C CYS A 80 -16.54 13.26 3.41
N GLY A 81 -15.37 13.52 4.01
CA GLY A 81 -15.27 13.90 5.43
C GLY A 81 -15.76 12.83 6.41
N LYS A 82 -15.58 11.56 6.08
CA LYS A 82 -16.19 10.45 6.82
C LYS A 82 -15.21 9.71 7.74
N PHE A 83 -13.94 9.68 7.40
CA PHE A 83 -12.97 8.83 8.09
C PHE A 83 -12.02 9.63 8.98
N ASP A 84 -11.72 9.07 10.14
CA ASP A 84 -10.70 9.60 11.05
C ASP A 84 -9.29 9.23 10.57
N LEU A 85 -9.17 8.08 9.88
CA LEU A 85 -7.91 7.56 9.35
C LEU A 85 -8.11 7.01 7.94
N VAL A 86 -7.30 7.47 7.00
CA VAL A 86 -7.03 6.79 5.73
C VAL A 86 -5.72 6.03 5.88
N PHE A 87 -5.77 4.73 5.67
CA PHE A 87 -4.60 3.85 5.71
C PHE A 87 -4.30 3.32 4.29
N THR A 88 -3.03 3.30 3.93
CA THR A 88 -2.54 2.67 2.69
C THR A 88 -1.32 1.82 3.00
N GLY A 89 -1.39 0.54 2.64
CA GLY A 89 -0.32 -0.42 2.84
C GLY A 89 0.75 -0.35 1.76
N ILE A 90 1.78 -1.18 1.90
CA ILE A 90 2.93 -1.21 1.01
C ILE A 90 2.55 -1.80 -0.37
N GLY A 91 3.09 -1.22 -1.44
CA GLY A 91 2.86 -1.68 -2.82
C GLY A 91 1.52 -1.23 -3.40
N ALA A 92 0.95 -0.12 -2.93
CA ALA A 92 -0.31 0.42 -3.40
C ALA A 92 -0.15 1.49 -4.50
N LEU A 93 0.81 2.40 -4.33
CA LEU A 93 0.94 3.55 -5.22
C LEU A 93 1.40 3.18 -6.63
N CYS A 94 2.14 2.08 -6.79
CA CYS A 94 2.61 1.64 -8.10
C CYS A 94 1.48 1.27 -9.08
N TRP A 95 0.26 1.05 -8.60
CA TRP A 95 -0.91 0.76 -9.44
C TRP A 95 -1.64 2.01 -9.93
N LEU A 96 -1.18 3.21 -9.57
CA LEU A 96 -1.89 4.46 -9.81
C LEU A 96 -1.20 5.33 -10.86
N PRO A 97 -1.93 5.82 -11.87
CA PRO A 97 -1.38 6.69 -12.91
C PRO A 97 -1.24 8.16 -12.49
N ASP A 98 -1.84 8.58 -11.36
CA ASP A 98 -1.94 9.99 -10.96
C ASP A 98 -1.89 10.14 -9.44
N ILE A 99 -0.73 10.47 -8.92
CA ILE A 99 -0.51 10.62 -7.49
C ILE A 99 -1.21 11.86 -6.90
N LYS A 100 -1.39 12.91 -7.69
CA LYS A 100 -2.07 14.14 -7.22
C LYS A 100 -3.54 13.87 -6.99
N ARG A 101 -4.19 13.23 -7.97
CA ARG A 101 -5.59 12.83 -7.85
C ARG A 101 -5.82 11.85 -6.70
N TRP A 102 -4.86 10.95 -6.45
CA TRP A 102 -4.92 10.08 -5.27
C TRP A 102 -4.87 10.87 -3.97
N ALA A 103 -3.96 11.84 -3.84
CA ALA A 103 -3.86 12.69 -2.65
C ALA A 103 -5.13 13.53 -2.42
N GLU A 104 -5.74 14.06 -3.50
CA GLU A 104 -7.05 14.75 -3.44
C GLU A 104 -8.16 13.81 -2.97
N THR A 105 -8.15 12.55 -3.44
CA THR A 105 -9.08 11.50 -3.00
C THR A 105 -8.95 11.24 -1.51
N VAL A 106 -7.72 11.09 -1.01
CA VAL A 106 -7.43 10.90 0.42
C VAL A 106 -7.95 12.09 1.24
N ALA A 107 -7.60 13.31 0.82
CA ALA A 107 -8.03 14.53 1.53
C ALA A 107 -9.57 14.66 1.58
N ALA A 108 -10.25 14.29 0.50
CA ALA A 108 -11.71 14.33 0.44
C ALA A 108 -12.38 13.32 1.39
N LEU A 109 -11.76 12.17 1.63
CA LEU A 109 -12.28 11.13 2.53
C LEU A 109 -12.11 11.47 4.01
N LEU A 110 -11.08 12.27 4.36
CA LEU A 110 -10.73 12.58 5.73
C LEU A 110 -11.68 13.59 6.35
N LYS A 111 -12.04 13.36 7.60
CA LYS A 111 -12.65 14.38 8.47
C LYS A 111 -11.68 15.54 8.72
N PRO A 112 -12.18 16.74 9.08
CA PRO A 112 -11.30 17.76 9.62
C PRO A 112 -10.50 17.22 10.83
N GLY A 113 -9.16 17.29 10.75
CA GLY A 113 -8.28 16.72 11.77
C GLY A 113 -8.03 15.21 11.64
N GLY A 114 -8.61 14.56 10.64
CA GLY A 114 -8.31 13.17 10.32
C GLY A 114 -6.88 13.00 9.77
N GLN A 115 -6.40 11.77 9.73
CA GLN A 115 -5.00 11.45 9.41
C GLN A 115 -4.87 10.52 8.21
N LEU A 116 -3.86 10.76 7.38
CA LEU A 116 -3.33 9.79 6.43
C LEU A 116 -2.15 9.06 7.06
N PHE A 117 -2.17 7.73 7.01
CA PHE A 117 -1.01 6.89 7.28
C PHE A 117 -0.70 6.04 6.04
N ILE A 118 0.47 6.20 5.49
CA ILE A 118 0.94 5.39 4.35
C ILE A 118 2.32 4.82 4.64
N ARG A 119 2.47 3.51 4.41
CA ARG A 119 3.75 2.84 4.30
C ARG A 119 3.92 2.32 2.89
N GLU A 120 5.03 2.70 2.24
CA GLU A 120 5.25 2.35 0.84
C GLU A 120 6.72 2.01 0.57
N GLY A 121 6.98 1.24 -0.47
CA GLY A 121 8.33 1.03 -0.97
C GLY A 121 8.98 2.34 -1.39
N HIS A 122 10.28 2.48 -1.15
CA HIS A 122 10.99 3.69 -1.56
C HIS A 122 11.04 3.76 -3.09
N PRO A 123 10.71 4.88 -3.74
CA PRO A 123 10.62 4.95 -5.21
C PRO A 123 11.96 4.69 -5.91
N LEU A 124 13.08 4.92 -5.25
CA LEU A 124 14.37 4.54 -5.82
C LEU A 124 14.53 3.02 -5.92
N LEU A 125 13.93 2.25 -5.00
CA LEU A 125 13.93 0.79 -5.08
C LEU A 125 13.25 0.30 -6.37
N TRP A 126 12.13 0.92 -6.73
CA TRP A 126 11.37 0.60 -7.94
C TRP A 126 11.99 1.11 -9.23
N ALA A 127 12.96 2.02 -9.13
CA ALA A 127 13.74 2.51 -10.28
C ALA A 127 14.95 1.61 -10.60
N LEU A 128 15.29 0.64 -9.73
CA LEU A 128 16.42 -0.25 -9.92
C LEU A 128 16.04 -1.50 -10.72
N ASP A 129 16.97 -1.98 -11.56
CA ASP A 129 16.86 -3.28 -12.20
C ASP A 129 17.17 -4.39 -11.17
N ASP A 130 16.15 -5.15 -10.81
CA ASP A 130 16.24 -6.27 -9.86
C ASP A 130 16.92 -7.54 -10.42
N LYS A 131 17.19 -7.57 -11.72
CA LYS A 131 17.89 -8.67 -12.40
C LYS A 131 19.41 -8.55 -12.27
N VAL A 132 19.92 -7.34 -12.11
CA VAL A 132 21.35 -7.08 -11.92
C VAL A 132 21.72 -7.36 -10.46
N ARG A 133 22.75 -8.20 -10.23
CA ARG A 133 23.05 -8.71 -8.88
C ARG A 133 24.33 -8.16 -8.25
N ASP A 134 25.20 -7.57 -9.04
CA ASP A 134 26.55 -7.15 -8.65
C ASP A 134 26.72 -5.62 -8.53
N LYS A 135 25.73 -4.86 -8.96
CA LYS A 135 25.71 -3.40 -8.92
C LYS A 135 24.30 -2.85 -8.93
N LEU A 136 24.12 -1.60 -8.50
CA LEU A 136 22.86 -0.88 -8.62
C LEU A 136 22.77 -0.25 -10.01
N VAL A 137 21.73 -0.58 -10.75
CA VAL A 137 21.45 -0.02 -12.08
C VAL A 137 20.06 0.61 -12.04
N ILE A 138 19.98 1.90 -12.34
CA ILE A 138 18.72 2.60 -12.56
C ILE A 138 18.30 2.32 -14.01
N ASP A 139 17.20 1.58 -14.18
CA ASP A 139 16.68 1.17 -15.50
C ASP A 139 15.24 1.62 -15.71
N TYR A 140 14.53 1.94 -14.63
CA TYR A 140 13.14 2.38 -14.67
C TYR A 140 13.00 3.84 -14.25
N PRO A 141 11.94 4.55 -14.72
CA PRO A 141 11.67 5.92 -14.31
C PRO A 141 11.53 6.05 -12.79
N TYR A 142 12.15 7.06 -12.22
CA TYR A 142 11.98 7.43 -10.81
C TYR A 142 10.75 8.33 -10.61
N PHE A 143 10.46 9.19 -11.59
CA PHE A 143 9.34 10.13 -11.58
C PHE A 143 8.11 9.53 -12.26
N GLU A 144 6.93 10.05 -11.93
CA GLU A 144 5.68 9.72 -12.59
C GLU A 144 5.78 9.98 -14.10
N THR A 145 5.33 9.00 -14.87
CA THR A 145 5.31 9.08 -16.33
C THR A 145 3.89 8.97 -16.86
N LYS A 146 3.63 9.59 -18.02
CA LYS A 146 2.32 9.48 -18.66
C LYS A 146 2.01 8.04 -19.06
N GLU A 147 3.00 7.35 -19.62
CA GLU A 147 2.85 5.97 -20.05
C GLU A 147 3.32 5.03 -18.92
N PRO A 148 2.59 3.94 -18.65
CA PRO A 148 2.95 2.99 -17.62
C PRO A 148 4.15 2.14 -18.01
N LEU A 149 4.81 1.57 -17.00
CA LEU A 149 5.64 0.39 -17.15
C LEU A 149 4.74 -0.84 -17.30
N VAL A 150 5.09 -1.72 -18.23
CA VAL A 150 4.35 -2.95 -18.47
C VAL A 150 5.29 -4.12 -18.24
N PHE A 151 4.97 -4.95 -17.25
CA PHE A 151 5.73 -6.16 -16.95
C PHE A 151 4.93 -7.40 -17.33
N GLN A 152 5.63 -8.40 -17.81
CA GLN A 152 5.10 -9.72 -18.10
C GLN A 152 5.83 -10.73 -17.21
N TYR A 153 5.08 -11.44 -16.40
CA TYR A 153 5.62 -12.46 -15.50
C TYR A 153 5.20 -13.86 -15.99
N ASP A 154 6.07 -14.84 -15.79
CA ASP A 154 5.76 -16.24 -16.12
C ASP A 154 4.83 -16.90 -15.07
N ASN A 155 4.77 -16.31 -13.86
CA ASN A 155 3.98 -16.80 -12.73
C ASN A 155 3.15 -15.69 -12.11
N ALA A 156 2.19 -16.07 -11.23
CA ALA A 156 1.44 -15.10 -10.45
C ALA A 156 2.38 -14.25 -9.59
N TYR A 157 2.04 -12.98 -9.47
CA TYR A 157 2.62 -12.03 -8.52
C TYR A 157 2.53 -12.52 -7.05
N VAL A 158 1.51 -13.30 -6.72
CA VAL A 158 1.35 -13.89 -5.38
C VAL A 158 1.93 -15.31 -5.41
N GLU A 159 2.93 -15.58 -4.55
CA GLU A 159 3.40 -16.93 -4.31
C GLU A 159 2.26 -17.75 -3.68
N LEU A 160 1.77 -18.72 -4.42
CA LEU A 160 0.78 -19.66 -3.91
C LEU A 160 1.48 -20.68 -3.02
N ALA A 161 0.78 -21.14 -1.97
CA ALA A 161 1.29 -22.19 -1.08
C ALA A 161 1.69 -23.43 -1.90
N PRO A 162 2.76 -24.15 -1.52
CA PRO A 162 3.18 -25.37 -2.19
C PRO A 162 2.01 -26.36 -2.33
N GLY A 163 1.75 -26.86 -3.53
CA GLY A 163 0.65 -27.79 -3.83
C GLY A 163 -0.65 -27.13 -4.32
N THR A 164 -0.71 -25.84 -4.49
CA THR A 164 -1.88 -25.15 -5.06
C THR A 164 -1.77 -25.16 -6.60
N GLU A 165 -2.63 -25.92 -7.28
CA GLU A 165 -2.66 -26.00 -8.76
C GLU A 165 -3.29 -24.78 -9.46
N ARG A 166 -3.49 -23.66 -8.79
CA ARG A 166 -4.02 -22.44 -9.44
C ARG A 166 -2.94 -21.82 -10.32
N LYS A 167 -3.07 -21.98 -11.64
CA LYS A 167 -2.32 -21.17 -12.60
C LYS A 167 -2.74 -19.72 -12.47
N ALA A 168 -1.74 -18.83 -12.37
CA ALA A 168 -2.00 -17.39 -12.46
C ALA A 168 -2.65 -17.06 -13.78
N THR A 169 -3.81 -16.45 -13.73
CA THR A 169 -4.54 -15.98 -14.93
C THR A 169 -4.12 -14.58 -15.33
N ALA A 170 -3.56 -13.79 -14.39
CA ALA A 170 -3.04 -12.44 -14.64
C ALA A 170 -1.52 -12.46 -14.49
N THR A 171 -0.81 -12.46 -15.62
CA THR A 171 0.65 -12.47 -15.70
C THR A 171 1.22 -11.13 -16.14
N LYS A 172 0.35 -10.17 -16.49
CA LYS A 172 0.73 -8.83 -16.93
C LYS A 172 0.38 -7.83 -15.86
N THR A 173 1.35 -6.99 -15.48
CA THR A 173 1.12 -5.82 -14.62
C THR A 173 1.34 -4.52 -15.39
N VAL A 174 0.66 -3.47 -14.93
CA VAL A 174 0.73 -2.12 -15.48
C VAL A 174 1.01 -1.20 -14.30
N GLU A 175 2.19 -0.58 -14.27
CA GLU A 175 2.71 0.06 -13.08
C GLU A 175 3.27 1.46 -13.38
N TRP A 176 3.27 2.31 -12.37
CA TRP A 176 3.90 3.63 -12.37
C TRP A 176 4.82 3.75 -11.16
N ASN A 177 5.86 4.56 -11.29
CA ASN A 177 6.65 4.99 -10.14
C ASN A 177 6.33 6.46 -9.84
N HIS A 178 6.43 6.82 -8.56
CA HIS A 178 6.19 8.19 -8.11
C HIS A 178 7.34 8.60 -7.21
N GLY A 179 8.09 9.60 -7.60
CA GLY A 179 9.21 10.12 -6.82
C GLY A 179 8.77 10.59 -5.42
N LEU A 180 9.65 10.49 -4.44
CA LEU A 180 9.32 10.90 -3.06
C LEU A 180 8.83 12.36 -3.00
N GLY A 181 9.47 13.25 -3.76
CA GLY A 181 9.05 14.65 -3.87
C GLY A 181 7.67 14.83 -4.51
N GLU A 182 7.30 13.97 -5.47
CA GLU A 182 5.97 14.00 -6.09
C GLU A 182 4.89 13.57 -5.10
N ILE A 183 5.12 12.51 -4.33
CA ILE A 183 4.18 12.01 -3.32
C ILE A 183 3.98 13.05 -2.22
N VAL A 184 5.07 13.56 -1.64
CA VAL A 184 5.01 14.60 -0.60
C VAL A 184 4.36 15.87 -1.14
N GLY A 185 4.73 16.29 -2.35
CA GLY A 185 4.15 17.47 -3.01
C GLY A 185 2.65 17.31 -3.29
N ALA A 186 2.21 16.11 -3.69
CA ALA A 186 0.79 15.82 -3.91
C ALA A 186 -0.03 15.90 -2.61
N VAL A 187 0.49 15.32 -1.54
CA VAL A 187 -0.14 15.35 -0.21
C VAL A 187 -0.26 16.79 0.30
N LEU A 188 0.83 17.58 0.23
CA LEU A 188 0.81 19.00 0.62
C LEU A 188 -0.12 19.83 -0.29
N GLY A 189 -0.09 19.56 -1.60
CA GLY A 189 -0.95 20.22 -2.58
C GLY A 189 -2.44 19.97 -2.38
N ALA A 190 -2.81 18.81 -1.83
CA ALA A 190 -4.18 18.47 -1.43
C ALA A 190 -4.62 19.11 -0.09
N GLY A 191 -3.79 19.97 0.52
CA GLY A 191 -4.10 20.69 1.75
C GLY A 191 -3.81 19.91 3.03
N MET A 192 -3.23 18.73 2.95
CA MET A 192 -2.78 17.98 4.13
C MET A 192 -1.45 18.52 4.67
N ARG A 193 -1.20 18.31 5.95
CA ARG A 193 0.04 18.73 6.62
C ARG A 193 0.88 17.51 6.94
N LEU A 194 2.10 17.46 6.44
CA LEU A 194 3.05 16.41 6.79
C LEU A 194 3.41 16.50 8.29
N THR A 195 3.16 15.42 9.02
CA THR A 195 3.47 15.30 10.45
C THR A 195 4.64 14.36 10.71
N GLY A 196 4.97 13.48 9.78
CA GLY A 196 6.11 12.59 9.87
C GLY A 196 6.50 12.00 8.53
N LEU A 197 7.80 11.80 8.34
CA LEU A 197 8.38 11.04 7.24
C LEU A 197 9.52 10.21 7.81
N VAL A 198 9.42 8.89 7.69
CA VAL A 198 10.43 7.95 8.21
C VAL A 198 10.89 7.05 7.07
N GLU A 199 12.19 6.99 6.85
CA GLU A 199 12.82 6.02 5.96
C GLU A 199 13.37 4.86 6.79
N HIS A 200 12.88 3.65 6.54
CA HIS A 200 13.31 2.44 7.24
C HIS A 200 14.52 1.82 6.54
N ARG A 201 15.37 1.17 7.32
CA ARG A 201 16.60 0.52 6.83
C ARG A 201 16.37 -0.94 6.39
N SER A 202 15.17 -1.47 6.60
CA SER A 202 14.83 -2.85 6.29
C SER A 202 13.43 -2.99 5.71
N ILE A 203 13.20 -4.11 5.04
CA ILE A 203 11.98 -4.48 4.34
C ILE A 203 11.72 -5.97 4.60
N PRO A 204 10.47 -6.45 4.66
CA PRO A 204 10.16 -7.84 5.00
C PRO A 204 10.38 -8.86 3.87
N TRP A 205 10.98 -8.48 2.75
CA TRP A 205 11.33 -9.40 1.66
C TRP A 205 12.64 -8.98 0.97
N GLN A 206 13.25 -9.89 0.23
CA GLN A 206 14.44 -9.62 -0.56
C GLN A 206 14.08 -8.98 -1.91
N ALA A 207 13.99 -7.66 -1.96
CA ALA A 207 13.64 -6.93 -3.17
C ALA A 207 14.78 -6.94 -4.22
N LEU A 208 16.03 -6.83 -3.79
CA LEU A 208 17.21 -6.84 -4.67
C LEU A 208 18.06 -8.08 -4.37
N ARG A 209 17.92 -9.11 -5.17
CA ARG A 209 18.64 -10.38 -4.98
C ARG A 209 20.15 -10.19 -5.08
N GLY A 210 20.88 -10.69 -4.07
CA GLY A 210 22.36 -10.59 -4.02
C GLY A 210 22.89 -9.25 -3.53
N GLN A 211 22.04 -8.24 -3.32
CA GLN A 211 22.44 -6.90 -2.89
C GLN A 211 21.86 -6.51 -1.52
N MET A 212 21.10 -7.41 -0.90
CA MET A 212 20.51 -7.19 0.41
C MET A 212 21.01 -8.21 1.41
N VAL A 213 21.16 -7.78 2.67
CA VAL A 213 21.60 -8.61 3.80
C VAL A 213 20.38 -9.01 4.62
N HIS A 214 20.24 -10.31 4.90
CA HIS A 214 19.21 -10.82 5.80
C HIS A 214 19.59 -10.51 7.25
N LEU A 215 18.70 -9.81 7.96
CA LEU A 215 18.91 -9.38 9.35
C LEU A 215 18.32 -10.34 10.39
N GLY A 216 17.64 -11.40 9.95
CA GLY A 216 16.83 -12.28 10.81
C GLY A 216 15.35 -11.89 10.82
N GLU A 217 14.51 -12.79 11.37
CA GLU A 217 13.04 -12.58 11.49
C GLU A 217 12.34 -12.12 10.20
N GLY A 218 12.86 -12.49 9.03
CA GLY A 218 12.30 -12.11 7.73
C GLY A 218 12.58 -10.65 7.32
N GLU A 219 13.58 -10.00 7.91
CA GLU A 219 14.00 -8.66 7.53
C GLU A 219 15.22 -8.66 6.62
N TRP A 220 15.19 -7.79 5.63
CA TRP A 220 16.26 -7.59 4.67
C TRP A 220 16.68 -6.12 4.63
N ALA A 221 17.96 -5.85 4.87
CA ALA A 221 18.55 -4.52 4.76
C ALA A 221 19.19 -4.32 3.39
N GLY A 222 19.00 -3.14 2.84
CA GLY A 222 19.62 -2.66 1.62
C GLY A 222 19.88 -1.16 1.68
N ALA A 223 20.43 -0.60 0.61
CA ALA A 223 20.74 0.82 0.56
C ALA A 223 19.48 1.72 0.64
N PHE A 224 18.34 1.21 0.10
CA PHE A 224 17.07 1.93 0.04
C PHE A 224 15.93 0.94 0.24
N VAL A 225 14.99 1.19 1.14
CA VAL A 225 14.01 0.16 1.45
C VAL A 225 12.56 0.64 1.57
N VAL A 226 12.13 1.18 2.67
CA VAL A 226 10.72 1.51 2.91
C VAL A 226 10.63 2.89 3.53
N ARG A 227 9.54 3.59 3.26
CA ARG A 227 9.19 4.83 3.95
C ARG A 227 7.81 4.75 4.57
N THR A 228 7.61 5.49 5.63
CA THR A 228 6.30 5.78 6.22
C THR A 228 6.08 7.28 6.19
N LEU A 229 4.91 7.71 5.72
CA LEU A 229 4.49 9.09 5.67
C LEU A 229 3.19 9.23 6.46
N MET A 230 3.12 10.27 7.27
CA MET A 230 1.97 10.59 8.12
C MET A 230 1.57 12.05 7.87
N CYS A 231 0.27 12.29 7.72
CA CYS A 231 -0.29 13.62 7.46
C CYS A 231 -1.57 13.86 8.23
#